data_a000705308190d667961da5df3d96438
#
_entry.id   a000705308190d667961da5df3d96438
#
_cell.length_a   1.000
_cell.length_b   1.000
_cell.length_c   1.000
_cell.angle_alpha   90.00
_cell.angle_beta   90.00
_cell.angle_gamma   90.00
#
_symmetry.space_group_name_H-M   'P 1'
#
loop_
_entity.id
_entity.type
_entity.pdbx_description
1 polymer ?
#
loop_
_entity_poly.entity_id
_entity_poly.type
_entity_poly.pdbx_seq_one_letter_code
_entity_poly.pdbx_strand_id
1 'polypeptide(L)'
;DPKEDILINPVQSEKINYQIMDKDLGKRTPKERYNDNVAAIRLLFSLEKQGRNATKDEQDILSRYVGWGGLADVFDESKSNWANEYLELKSLLSEEEYKSARESTLTSFYTSPVVIESIYKALNNLGFRHGNILEPSCGIGNFFGMLPDEMNNSKMYGVELDSISGRIAKTALSKIQILQ
;
A
#
# COMPACT_ATOMS: atom_id res chain seq x y z
N ASP A 1 -21.89 -15.64 43.85
CA ASP A 1 -22.14 -15.15 42.49
C ASP A 1 -20.85 -15.22 41.68
N PRO A 2 -20.75 -16.10 40.68
CA PRO A 2 -19.60 -16.12 39.80
C PRO A 2 -19.77 -15.00 38.76
N LYS A 3 -18.82 -14.09 38.73
CA LYS A 3 -18.68 -13.10 37.65
C LYS A 3 -18.41 -13.85 36.35
N GLU A 4 -19.34 -13.85 35.42
CA GLU A 4 -19.10 -14.26 34.04
C GLU A 4 -18.07 -13.32 33.41
N ASP A 5 -16.86 -13.82 33.21
CA ASP A 5 -15.89 -13.20 32.33
C ASP A 5 -16.44 -13.23 30.91
N ILE A 6 -16.95 -12.10 30.45
CA ILE A 6 -17.34 -11.92 29.05
C ILE A 6 -16.02 -11.90 28.25
N LEU A 7 -15.67 -13.06 27.70
CA LEU A 7 -14.65 -13.19 26.67
C LEU A 7 -15.12 -12.40 25.47
N ILE A 8 -14.70 -11.15 25.35
CA ILE A 8 -14.83 -10.36 24.12
C ILE A 8 -13.91 -11.04 23.10
N ASN A 9 -14.46 -11.93 22.30
CA ASN A 9 -13.77 -12.42 21.12
C ASN A 9 -13.42 -11.19 20.25
N PRO A 10 -12.16 -10.98 19.87
CA PRO A 10 -11.83 -9.92 18.94
C PRO A 10 -12.62 -10.17 17.66
N VAL A 11 -13.43 -9.20 17.25
CA VAL A 11 -14.15 -9.24 15.98
C VAL A 11 -13.10 -9.45 14.91
N GLN A 12 -13.01 -10.67 14.38
CA GLN A 12 -12.23 -10.92 13.17
C GLN A 12 -12.90 -10.11 12.07
N SER A 13 -12.30 -8.98 11.72
CA SER A 13 -12.75 -8.19 10.57
C SER A 13 -12.72 -9.10 9.35
N GLU A 14 -13.83 -9.13 8.60
CA GLU A 14 -13.90 -9.88 7.34
C GLU A 14 -12.70 -9.52 6.47
N LYS A 15 -12.08 -10.53 5.86
CA LYS A 15 -11.00 -10.33 4.92
C LYS A 15 -11.55 -9.70 3.65
N ILE A 16 -11.45 -8.39 3.54
CA ILE A 16 -11.92 -7.61 2.38
C ILE A 16 -10.68 -7.06 1.68
N ASN A 17 -10.56 -7.33 0.37
CA ASN A 17 -9.55 -6.65 -0.43
C ASN A 17 -9.95 -5.19 -0.61
N TYR A 18 -8.97 -4.30 -0.46
CA TYR A 18 -9.13 -2.91 -0.79
C TYR A 18 -9.46 -2.74 -2.29
N GLN A 19 -10.40 -1.84 -2.59
CA GLN A 19 -10.68 -1.38 -3.95
C GLN A 19 -10.25 0.07 -4.10
N ILE A 20 -9.39 0.36 -5.07
CA ILE A 20 -8.94 1.72 -5.35
C ILE A 20 -10.07 2.49 -6.03
N MET A 21 -10.55 3.52 -5.36
CA MET A 21 -11.59 4.42 -5.85
C MET A 21 -11.02 5.76 -6.32
N ASP A 22 -9.86 6.18 -5.81
CA ASP A 22 -9.21 7.44 -6.17
C ASP A 22 -8.40 7.27 -7.47
N LYS A 23 -8.90 7.86 -8.55
CA LYS A 23 -8.24 7.84 -9.87
C LYS A 23 -7.11 8.85 -10.00
N ASP A 24 -6.97 9.76 -9.03
CA ASP A 24 -5.95 10.80 -9.01
C ASP A 24 -4.75 10.47 -8.13
N LEU A 25 -4.62 9.20 -7.72
CA LEU A 25 -3.44 8.71 -7.01
C LEU A 25 -2.16 9.06 -7.79
N GLY A 26 -1.23 9.71 -7.11
CA GLY A 26 0.05 10.13 -7.68
C GLY A 26 0.05 11.48 -8.41
N LYS A 27 -1.11 12.12 -8.66
CA LYS A 27 -1.19 13.48 -9.25
C LYS A 27 -1.02 14.60 -8.22
N ARG A 28 -0.87 14.25 -6.94
CA ARG A 28 -0.72 15.20 -5.84
C ARG A 28 0.65 15.88 -5.85
N THR A 29 0.73 17.04 -5.21
CA THR A 29 1.99 17.76 -5.02
C THR A 29 3.00 16.90 -4.22
N PRO A 30 4.31 17.17 -4.30
CA PRO A 30 5.31 16.45 -3.53
C PRO A 30 5.04 16.43 -2.02
N LYS A 31 4.57 17.55 -1.43
CA LYS A 31 4.24 17.62 0.00
C LYS A 31 3.01 16.78 0.35
N GLU A 32 1.98 16.78 -0.49
CA GLU A 32 0.81 15.94 -0.27
C GLU A 32 1.16 14.45 -0.37
N ARG A 33 1.97 14.04 -1.36
CA ARG A 33 2.45 12.65 -1.48
C ARG A 33 3.29 12.23 -0.27
N TYR A 34 4.13 13.11 0.24
CA TYR A 34 4.87 12.89 1.47
C TYR A 34 3.91 12.64 2.65
N ASN A 35 2.93 13.51 2.85
CA ASN A 35 1.96 13.39 3.93
C ASN A 35 1.15 12.10 3.83
N ASP A 36 0.72 11.72 2.63
CA ASP A 36 0.01 10.45 2.40
C ASP A 36 0.89 9.25 2.75
N ASN A 37 2.17 9.25 2.33
CA ASN A 37 3.11 8.19 2.66
C ASN A 37 3.32 8.07 4.18
N VAL A 38 3.55 9.17 4.87
CA VAL A 38 3.76 9.18 6.33
C VAL A 38 2.50 8.72 7.07
N ALA A 39 1.32 9.17 6.64
CA ALA A 39 0.05 8.72 7.22
C ALA A 39 -0.14 7.20 7.08
N ALA A 40 0.12 6.67 5.90
CA ALA A 40 0.04 5.22 5.64
C ALA A 40 1.05 4.42 6.49
N ILE A 41 2.30 4.89 6.61
CA ILE A 41 3.34 4.23 7.41
C ILE A 41 2.97 4.24 8.90
N ARG A 42 2.54 5.37 9.44
CA ARG A 42 2.11 5.48 10.85
C ARG A 42 0.94 4.54 11.13
N LEU A 43 -0.03 4.47 10.22
CA LEU A 43 -1.15 3.56 10.35
C LEU A 43 -0.70 2.10 10.29
N LEU A 44 0.16 1.74 9.33
CA LEU A 44 0.74 0.40 9.24
C LEU A 44 1.36 -0.04 10.55
N PHE A 45 2.27 0.77 11.11
CA PHE A 45 2.94 0.47 12.38
C PHE A 45 1.97 0.35 13.55
N SER A 46 0.90 1.16 13.55
CA SER A 46 -0.17 1.06 14.55
C SER A 46 -0.94 -0.26 14.45
N LEU A 47 -1.30 -0.67 13.24
CA LEU A 47 -2.03 -1.91 12.97
C LEU A 47 -1.20 -3.14 13.33
N GLU A 48 0.09 -3.14 12.98
CA GLU A 48 1.02 -4.21 13.33
C GLU A 48 1.19 -4.34 14.85
N LYS A 49 1.33 -3.22 15.56
CA LYS A 49 1.40 -3.21 17.04
C LYS A 49 0.12 -3.76 17.68
N GLN A 50 -1.03 -3.52 17.07
CA GLN A 50 -2.33 -4.00 17.53
C GLN A 50 -2.62 -5.44 17.11
N GLY A 51 -1.87 -6.01 16.17
CA GLY A 51 -2.06 -7.37 15.65
C GLY A 51 -3.41 -7.57 14.96
N ARG A 52 -3.96 -6.54 14.31
CA ARG A 52 -5.26 -6.59 13.64
C ARG A 52 -5.21 -6.14 12.19
N ASN A 53 -6.21 -6.54 11.42
CA ASN A 53 -6.42 -6.08 10.06
C ASN A 53 -6.91 -4.62 10.02
N ALA A 54 -6.71 -3.96 8.89
CA ALA A 54 -7.24 -2.64 8.61
C ALA A 54 -8.77 -2.67 8.41
N THR A 55 -9.48 -1.67 8.92
CA THR A 55 -10.86 -1.38 8.55
C THR A 55 -10.92 -0.82 7.13
N LYS A 56 -12.12 -0.67 6.57
CA LYS A 56 -12.29 -0.10 5.23
C LYS A 56 -11.73 1.32 5.12
N ASP A 57 -11.99 2.17 6.12
CA ASP A 57 -11.47 3.55 6.14
C ASP A 57 -9.94 3.58 6.29
N GLU A 58 -9.39 2.66 7.08
CA GLU A 58 -7.94 2.50 7.23
C GLU A 58 -7.28 1.96 5.94
N GLN A 59 -7.94 1.07 5.21
CA GLN A 59 -7.49 0.61 3.90
C GLN A 59 -7.41 1.78 2.90
N ASP A 60 -8.36 2.74 2.97
CA ASP A 60 -8.34 3.94 2.14
C ASP A 60 -7.08 4.79 2.41
N ILE A 61 -6.69 4.94 3.69
CA ILE A 61 -5.46 5.64 4.07
C ILE A 61 -4.22 4.88 3.55
N LEU A 62 -4.16 3.56 3.76
CA LEU A 62 -3.04 2.73 3.31
C LEU A 62 -2.85 2.79 1.79
N SER A 63 -3.94 2.86 1.03
CA SER A 63 -3.93 2.89 -0.43
C SER A 63 -3.36 4.18 -1.01
N ARG A 64 -3.26 5.24 -0.22
CA ARG A 64 -2.66 6.51 -0.63
C ARG A 64 -1.14 6.51 -0.60
N TYR A 65 -0.53 5.44 -0.12
CA TYR A 65 0.92 5.29 -0.22
C TYR A 65 1.33 5.16 -1.68
N VAL A 66 2.19 6.07 -2.13
CA VAL A 66 2.65 6.14 -3.53
C VAL A 66 4.16 5.97 -3.68
N GLY A 67 4.83 5.53 -2.63
CA GLY A 67 6.29 5.36 -2.63
C GLY A 67 7.05 6.69 -2.70
N TRP A 68 8.35 6.60 -2.88
CA TRP A 68 9.26 7.75 -2.78
C TRP A 68 9.73 8.27 -4.13
N GLY A 69 9.22 7.74 -5.25
CA GLY A 69 9.58 8.19 -6.58
C GLY A 69 9.38 9.70 -6.76
N GLY A 70 10.44 10.41 -7.16
CA GLY A 70 10.44 11.86 -7.32
C GLY A 70 10.37 12.68 -6.02
N LEU A 71 10.64 12.06 -4.85
CA LEU A 71 10.70 12.73 -3.55
C LEU A 71 12.12 12.75 -2.96
N ALA A 72 13.16 12.76 -3.81
CA ALA A 72 14.56 12.71 -3.36
C ALA A 72 14.93 13.86 -2.40
N ASP A 73 14.34 15.03 -2.56
CA ASP A 73 14.64 16.22 -1.74
C ASP A 73 14.31 16.02 -0.25
N VAL A 74 13.35 15.15 0.10
CA VAL A 74 13.02 14.87 1.51
C VAL A 74 14.13 14.10 2.24
N PHE A 75 15.04 13.46 1.50
CA PHE A 75 16.17 12.71 2.03
C PHE A 75 17.49 13.53 2.03
N ASP A 76 17.43 14.80 1.63
CA ASP A 76 18.58 15.71 1.54
C ASP A 76 18.52 16.74 2.68
N GLU A 77 19.46 16.61 3.63
CA GLU A 77 19.57 17.49 4.80
C GLU A 77 19.80 18.96 4.42
N SER A 78 20.37 19.23 3.23
CA SER A 78 20.62 20.59 2.75
C SER A 78 19.36 21.32 2.28
N LYS A 79 18.24 20.63 2.08
CA LYS A 79 16.98 21.18 1.59
C LYS A 79 16.15 21.79 2.72
N SER A 80 16.36 23.09 2.95
CA SER A 80 15.67 23.82 4.05
C SER A 80 14.14 23.77 3.98
N ASN A 81 13.56 23.70 2.76
CA ASN A 81 12.11 23.55 2.56
C ASN A 81 11.56 22.15 2.89
N TRP A 82 12.44 21.19 3.20
CA TRP A 82 12.12 19.82 3.62
C TRP A 82 12.71 19.46 5.00
N ALA A 83 13.26 20.43 5.74
CA ALA A 83 13.98 20.16 6.97
C ALA A 83 13.15 19.43 8.04
N ASN A 84 11.88 19.79 8.21
CA ASN A 84 10.99 19.16 9.18
C ASN A 84 10.66 17.73 8.77
N GLU A 85 10.33 17.51 7.50
CA GLU A 85 9.98 16.21 6.95
C GLU A 85 11.20 15.26 6.94
N TYR A 86 12.40 15.78 6.69
CA TYR A 86 13.64 15.03 6.80
C TYR A 86 13.84 14.48 8.23
N LEU A 87 13.68 15.32 9.25
CA LEU A 87 13.80 14.91 10.66
C LEU A 87 12.70 13.95 11.07
N GLU A 88 11.45 14.21 10.65
CA GLU A 88 10.31 13.34 10.90
C GLU A 88 10.56 11.94 10.33
N LEU A 89 10.99 11.85 9.07
CA LEU A 89 11.22 10.59 8.40
C LEU A 89 12.32 9.77 9.06
N LYS A 90 13.42 10.43 9.46
CA LYS A 90 14.51 9.80 10.22
C LYS A 90 14.08 9.27 11.59
N SER A 91 13.10 9.90 12.21
CA SER A 91 12.56 9.44 13.50
C SER A 91 11.51 8.35 13.36
N LEU A 92 10.83 8.29 12.21
CA LEU A 92 9.72 7.38 11.94
C LEU A 92 10.21 6.00 11.46
N LEU A 93 11.22 5.98 10.58
CA LEU A 93 11.73 4.78 9.94
C LEU A 93 12.94 4.22 10.68
N SER A 94 13.11 2.90 10.67
CA SER A 94 14.38 2.28 11.01
C SER A 94 15.47 2.70 10.02
N GLU A 95 16.73 2.50 10.36
CA GLU A 95 17.85 2.83 9.48
C GLU A 95 17.78 2.08 8.14
N GLU A 96 17.36 0.81 8.18
CA GLU A 96 17.20 -0.02 6.99
C GLU A 96 16.03 0.46 6.12
N GLU A 97 14.87 0.76 6.72
CA GLU A 97 13.70 1.30 6.03
C GLU A 97 13.99 2.67 5.42
N TYR A 98 14.69 3.54 6.16
CA TYR A 98 15.09 4.85 5.66
C TYR A 98 16.04 4.73 4.46
N LYS A 99 17.04 3.84 4.54
CA LYS A 99 17.96 3.57 3.43
C LYS A 99 17.23 3.06 2.21
N SER A 100 16.35 2.06 2.36
CA SER A 100 15.53 1.51 1.28
C SER A 100 14.65 2.59 0.64
N ALA A 101 13.97 3.39 1.44
CA ALA A 101 13.14 4.50 0.97
C ALA A 101 13.95 5.51 0.15
N ARG A 102 15.13 5.91 0.62
CA ARG A 102 16.03 6.82 -0.08
C ARG A 102 16.52 6.25 -1.42
N GLU A 103 16.90 4.99 -1.46
CA GLU A 103 17.37 4.31 -2.67
C GLU A 103 16.26 4.18 -3.71
N SER A 104 15.00 4.06 -3.29
CA SER A 104 13.84 3.90 -4.15
C SER A 104 13.38 5.18 -4.86
N THR A 105 13.93 6.36 -4.51
CA THR A 105 13.49 7.66 -5.04
C THR A 105 13.60 7.82 -6.55
N LEU A 106 14.46 7.03 -7.21
CA LEU A 106 14.65 7.04 -8.65
C LEU A 106 13.87 5.95 -9.39
N THR A 107 13.36 4.95 -8.69
CA THR A 107 12.81 3.73 -9.30
C THR A 107 11.38 3.40 -8.86
N SER A 108 10.95 3.89 -7.71
CA SER A 108 9.64 3.55 -7.16
C SER A 108 8.54 4.48 -7.69
N PHE A 109 8.06 4.18 -8.89
CA PHE A 109 6.93 4.87 -9.51
C PHE A 109 5.77 3.90 -9.66
N TYR A 110 4.63 4.23 -9.04
CA TYR A 110 3.44 3.40 -9.13
C TYR A 110 2.69 3.63 -10.44
N THR A 111 2.20 2.54 -11.02
CA THR A 111 1.39 2.58 -12.25
C THR A 111 0.07 3.32 -11.97
N SER A 112 -0.25 4.30 -12.83
CA SER A 112 -1.47 5.09 -12.63
C SER A 112 -2.74 4.26 -12.87
N PRO A 113 -3.84 4.59 -12.16
CA PRO A 113 -5.13 3.89 -12.32
C PRO A 113 -5.60 3.79 -13.76
N VAL A 114 -5.45 4.85 -14.56
CA VAL A 114 -5.84 4.87 -15.98
C VAL A 114 -5.10 3.81 -16.81
N VAL A 115 -3.81 3.62 -16.54
CA VAL A 115 -3.00 2.59 -17.23
C VAL A 115 -3.44 1.19 -16.79
N ILE A 116 -3.67 0.97 -15.50
CA ILE A 116 -4.14 -0.32 -14.97
C ILE A 116 -5.51 -0.68 -15.58
N GLU A 117 -6.46 0.25 -15.59
CA GLU A 117 -7.77 0.06 -16.23
C GLU A 117 -7.62 -0.34 -17.72
N SER A 118 -6.70 0.33 -18.43
CA SER A 118 -6.45 0.05 -19.84
C SER A 118 -5.88 -1.35 -20.06
N ILE A 119 -4.99 -1.81 -19.19
CA ILE A 119 -4.43 -3.17 -19.24
C ILE A 119 -5.52 -4.20 -18.99
N TYR A 120 -6.36 -4.05 -17.97
CA TYR A 120 -7.47 -4.96 -17.70
C TYR A 120 -8.49 -4.99 -18.84
N LYS A 121 -8.79 -3.83 -19.43
CA LYS A 121 -9.66 -3.75 -20.61
C LYS A 121 -9.08 -4.50 -21.80
N ALA A 122 -7.77 -4.40 -22.04
CA ALA A 122 -7.10 -5.15 -23.08
C ALA A 122 -7.15 -6.66 -22.80
N LEU A 123 -6.88 -7.11 -21.58
CA LEU A 123 -6.98 -8.52 -21.19
C LEU A 123 -8.40 -9.07 -21.39
N ASN A 124 -9.43 -8.29 -21.01
CA ASN A 124 -10.82 -8.65 -21.23
C ASN A 124 -11.16 -8.80 -22.70
N ASN A 125 -10.66 -7.90 -23.57
CA ASN A 125 -10.84 -7.96 -25.02
C ASN A 125 -10.14 -9.18 -25.63
N LEU A 126 -9.01 -9.61 -25.05
CA LEU A 126 -8.31 -10.84 -25.45
C LEU A 126 -8.96 -12.12 -24.93
N GLY A 127 -10.08 -12.01 -24.20
CA GLY A 127 -10.85 -13.16 -23.71
C GLY A 127 -10.43 -13.66 -22.32
N PHE A 128 -9.48 -13.02 -21.64
CA PHE A 128 -9.14 -13.40 -20.25
C PHE A 128 -10.30 -13.07 -19.32
N ARG A 129 -10.73 -14.06 -18.54
CA ARG A 129 -11.82 -13.93 -17.56
C ARG A 129 -11.39 -14.27 -16.14
N HIS A 130 -10.60 -15.31 -15.98
CA HIS A 130 -10.03 -15.73 -14.70
C HIS A 130 -8.80 -16.59 -14.93
N GLY A 131 -7.94 -16.68 -13.93
CA GLY A 131 -6.71 -17.46 -13.96
C GLY A 131 -5.76 -17.12 -12.83
N ASN A 132 -4.49 -17.45 -13.01
CA ASN A 132 -3.44 -17.01 -12.10
C ASN A 132 -2.88 -15.68 -12.59
N ILE A 133 -2.88 -14.68 -11.70
CA ILE A 133 -2.33 -13.35 -11.96
C ILE A 133 -1.13 -13.17 -11.05
N LEU A 134 0.05 -12.92 -11.64
CA LEU A 134 1.28 -12.62 -10.92
C LEU A 134 1.69 -11.17 -11.20
N GLU A 135 1.90 -10.41 -10.14
CA GLU A 135 2.51 -9.08 -10.17
C GLU A 135 3.88 -9.14 -9.49
N PRO A 136 4.99 -9.16 -10.25
CA PRO A 136 6.34 -9.40 -9.69
C PRO A 136 6.97 -8.20 -9.00
N SER A 137 6.34 -7.03 -9.04
CA SER A 137 6.73 -5.80 -8.33
C SER A 137 5.45 -5.08 -7.93
N CYS A 138 4.68 -5.71 -7.02
CA CYS A 138 3.30 -5.32 -6.82
C CYS A 138 3.12 -3.99 -6.05
N GLY A 139 4.17 -3.43 -5.45
CA GLY A 139 4.07 -2.27 -4.58
C GLY A 139 3.06 -2.53 -3.46
N ILE A 140 2.12 -1.62 -3.29
CA ILE A 140 0.99 -1.82 -2.37
C ILE A 140 -0.17 -2.61 -2.98
N GLY A 141 -0.02 -3.11 -4.21
CA GLY A 141 -1.01 -3.96 -4.88
C GLY A 141 -2.07 -3.22 -5.69
N ASN A 142 -1.71 -2.11 -6.35
CA ASN A 142 -2.66 -1.30 -7.13
C ASN A 142 -3.36 -2.11 -8.23
N PHE A 143 -2.67 -3.02 -8.92
CA PHE A 143 -3.32 -3.90 -9.89
C PHE A 143 -4.40 -4.77 -9.25
N PHE A 144 -4.13 -5.30 -8.07
CA PHE A 144 -5.10 -6.13 -7.35
C PHE A 144 -6.27 -5.33 -6.80
N GLY A 145 -6.01 -4.09 -6.32
CA GLY A 145 -7.04 -3.18 -5.84
C GLY A 145 -7.94 -2.60 -6.94
N MET A 146 -7.59 -2.84 -8.21
CA MET A 146 -8.35 -2.43 -9.39
C MET A 146 -8.83 -3.61 -10.25
N LEU A 147 -8.77 -4.84 -9.70
CA LEU A 147 -9.22 -6.02 -10.42
C LEU A 147 -10.71 -5.89 -10.78
N PRO A 148 -11.09 -6.03 -12.07
CA PRO A 148 -12.49 -6.00 -12.49
C PRO A 148 -13.29 -7.15 -11.90
N ASP A 149 -14.57 -6.93 -11.65
CA ASP A 149 -15.49 -7.93 -11.07
C ASP A 149 -15.55 -9.22 -11.91
N GLU A 150 -15.45 -9.10 -13.22
CA GLU A 150 -15.44 -10.24 -14.15
C GLU A 150 -14.22 -11.16 -13.94
N MET A 151 -13.15 -10.64 -13.29
CA MET A 151 -11.92 -11.37 -13.02
C MET A 151 -11.79 -11.80 -11.55
N ASN A 152 -12.78 -11.56 -10.70
CA ASN A 152 -12.75 -11.82 -9.24
C ASN A 152 -12.50 -13.29 -8.84
N ASN A 153 -12.70 -14.24 -9.79
CA ASN A 153 -12.38 -15.65 -9.58
C ASN A 153 -10.90 -15.99 -9.84
N SER A 154 -10.06 -15.00 -10.12
CA SER A 154 -8.63 -15.20 -10.32
C SER A 154 -7.90 -15.42 -8.99
N LYS A 155 -6.81 -16.22 -9.04
CA LYS A 155 -5.85 -16.36 -7.95
C LYS A 155 -4.74 -15.32 -8.16
N MET A 156 -4.50 -14.50 -7.15
CA MET A 156 -3.57 -13.37 -7.24
C MET A 156 -2.34 -13.61 -6.37
N TYR A 157 -1.18 -13.33 -6.96
CA TYR A 157 0.14 -13.50 -6.36
C TYR A 157 0.93 -12.20 -6.56
N GLY A 158 1.43 -11.62 -5.48
CA GLY A 158 2.30 -10.45 -5.51
C GLY A 158 3.69 -10.78 -5.00
N VAL A 159 4.70 -10.17 -5.60
CA VAL A 159 6.07 -10.17 -5.06
C VAL A 159 6.47 -8.71 -4.87
N GLU A 160 7.01 -8.37 -3.70
CA GLU A 160 7.46 -7.01 -3.41
C GLU A 160 8.74 -7.05 -2.56
N LEU A 161 9.77 -6.37 -3.03
CA LEU A 161 11.06 -6.31 -2.36
C LEU A 161 11.09 -5.25 -1.24
N ASP A 162 10.43 -4.11 -1.46
CA ASP A 162 10.36 -3.05 -0.46
C ASP A 162 9.51 -3.46 0.73
N SER A 163 10.12 -3.41 1.93
CA SER A 163 9.51 -3.88 3.17
C SER A 163 8.21 -3.13 3.49
N ILE A 164 8.19 -1.82 3.38
CA ILE A 164 7.02 -1.02 3.73
C ILE A 164 5.88 -1.27 2.73
N SER A 165 6.16 -1.22 1.44
CA SER A 165 5.17 -1.48 0.39
C SER A 165 4.55 -2.88 0.52
N GLY A 166 5.38 -3.91 0.72
CA GLY A 166 4.90 -5.28 0.88
C GLY A 166 4.07 -5.50 2.14
N ARG A 167 4.42 -4.86 3.25
CA ARG A 167 3.63 -4.89 4.50
C ARG A 167 2.29 -4.16 4.35
N ILE A 168 2.27 -3.01 3.67
CA ILE A 168 1.02 -2.31 3.32
C ILE A 168 0.15 -3.21 2.45
N ALA A 169 0.71 -3.83 1.40
CA ALA A 169 -0.02 -4.74 0.53
C ALA A 169 -0.64 -5.91 1.32
N LYS A 170 0.12 -6.56 2.20
CA LYS A 170 -0.38 -7.65 3.06
C LYS A 170 -1.52 -7.21 3.98
N THR A 171 -1.46 -5.97 4.46
CA THR A 171 -2.46 -5.42 5.40
C THR A 171 -3.74 -4.98 4.67
N ALA A 172 -3.60 -4.40 3.46
CA ALA A 172 -4.72 -3.90 2.67
C ALA A 172 -5.39 -4.97 1.80
N LEU A 173 -4.67 -6.04 1.42
CA LEU A 173 -5.09 -7.05 0.46
C LEU A 173 -5.09 -8.45 1.09
N SER A 174 -5.95 -8.66 2.07
CA SER A 174 -5.95 -9.86 2.92
C SER A 174 -6.24 -11.18 2.19
N LYS A 175 -6.75 -11.15 0.94
CA LYS A 175 -7.03 -12.33 0.10
C LYS A 175 -5.93 -12.66 -0.89
N ILE A 176 -4.84 -11.91 -0.93
CA ILE A 176 -3.76 -12.05 -1.91
C ILE A 176 -2.53 -12.66 -1.22
N GLN A 177 -1.82 -13.51 -1.94
CA GLN A 177 -0.55 -14.04 -1.46
C GLN A 177 0.57 -13.05 -1.85
N ILE A 178 1.10 -12.32 -0.87
CA ILE A 178 2.23 -11.42 -1.06
C ILE A 178 3.50 -12.10 -0.51
N LEU A 179 4.47 -12.33 -1.40
CA LEU A 179 5.83 -12.75 -1.07
C LEU A 179 6.73 -11.52 -0.95
N GLN A 180 7.60 -11.54 0.03
CA GLN A 180 8.52 -10.46 0.35
C GLN A 180 9.93 -10.99 0.52
#